data_04460e4b4a41e441eab13900fd238907
#
_entry.id   04460e4b4a41e441eab13900fd238907
#
_cell.length_a   1.000
_cell.length_b   1.000
_cell.length_c   1.000
_cell.angle_alpha   90.00
_cell.angle_beta   90.00
_cell.angle_gamma   90.00
#
_symmetry.space_group_name_H-M   'P 1'
#
loop_
_entity.id
_entity.type
_entity.pdbx_description
1 polymer ?
#
loop_
_entity_poly.entity_id
_entity_poly.type
_entity_poly.pdbx_seq_one_letter_code
_entity_poly.pdbx_strand_id
1 'polypeptide(L)'
;MANRKPVQNWDHLRYFLAVARTGTLSAAAERLGTEHTTVARHIQALEDELTSRLFHKSNSGYELTEAGERLVAGAEAIESAYVFAKAAASSEGRPISGKVRIGAPDGFGSVFLAPRVRGLTDQHPELEIEILVTATLLSLLKREADIAIGLSSPEHLRVVSRRLTDQRLYVYASRAYLEEATPIVAMEDLKKHPFIGFVEELLLASERHYSTDVIINYSDAIGADVERRIRSTSILAQLHATLSGSGLCMLPAFVASSYPELVPLLPEQVSVTRSLRMHIHEDHRRAPHVREVAAFVAAEVERNHSLFHAPTAVREAIR
;
A
#
# COMPACT_ATOMS: atom_id res chain seq x y z
N MET A 1 -17.12 42.91 -3.80
CA MET A 1 -17.47 41.53 -4.26
C MET A 1 -16.28 40.99 -4.99
N ALA A 2 -15.51 40.13 -4.32
CA ALA A 2 -14.29 39.55 -4.89
C ALA A 2 -14.67 38.45 -5.91
N ASN A 3 -14.21 38.65 -7.13
CA ASN A 3 -14.38 37.77 -8.26
C ASN A 3 -13.58 36.48 -7.97
N ARG A 4 -14.24 35.47 -7.37
CA ARG A 4 -13.69 34.11 -7.25
C ARG A 4 -13.59 33.52 -8.66
N LYS A 5 -12.39 33.54 -9.22
CA LYS A 5 -12.09 32.69 -10.40
C LYS A 5 -12.38 31.23 -10.05
N PRO A 6 -13.30 30.55 -10.75
CA PRO A 6 -13.41 29.13 -10.63
C PRO A 6 -12.31 28.56 -11.52
N VAL A 7 -11.28 27.95 -10.97
CA VAL A 7 -10.53 26.96 -11.76
C VAL A 7 -9.57 26.21 -10.86
N GLN A 8 -9.98 25.06 -10.44
CA GLN A 8 -9.06 23.99 -10.18
C GLN A 8 -8.65 23.44 -11.55
N ASN A 9 -7.49 23.85 -12.04
CA ASN A 9 -6.99 23.32 -13.30
C ASN A 9 -6.28 22.00 -12.99
N TRP A 10 -6.96 20.87 -13.25
CA TRP A 10 -6.43 19.53 -13.12
C TRP A 10 -5.04 19.37 -13.75
N ASP A 11 -4.74 20.07 -14.81
CA ASP A 11 -3.43 20.03 -15.44
C ASP A 11 -2.30 20.44 -14.48
N HIS A 12 -2.50 21.41 -13.59
CA HIS A 12 -1.46 21.79 -12.63
C HIS A 12 -1.07 20.63 -11.72
N LEU A 13 -2.05 19.83 -11.23
CA LEU A 13 -1.77 18.65 -10.41
C LEU A 13 -1.04 17.56 -11.20
N ARG A 14 -1.35 17.39 -12.48
CA ARG A 14 -0.66 16.44 -13.35
C ARG A 14 0.83 16.79 -13.52
N TYR A 15 1.14 18.07 -13.71
CA TYR A 15 2.52 18.56 -13.78
C TYR A 15 3.23 18.43 -12.42
N PHE A 16 2.55 18.74 -11.33
CA PHE A 16 3.04 18.55 -9.97
C PHE A 16 3.45 17.09 -9.72
N LEU A 17 2.58 16.12 -9.99
CA LEU A 17 2.88 14.69 -9.83
C LEU A 17 4.04 14.24 -10.72
N ALA A 18 4.18 14.77 -11.93
CA ALA A 18 5.28 14.44 -12.80
C ALA A 18 6.63 14.88 -12.20
N VAL A 19 6.71 16.10 -11.65
CA VAL A 19 7.92 16.60 -10.98
C VAL A 19 8.20 15.85 -9.68
N ALA A 20 7.17 15.59 -8.87
CA ALA A 20 7.31 14.83 -7.62
C ALA A 20 7.88 13.41 -7.84
N ARG A 21 7.54 12.78 -8.96
CA ARG A 21 7.99 11.43 -9.31
C ARG A 21 9.35 11.38 -10.00
N THR A 22 9.76 12.44 -10.67
CA THR A 22 10.99 12.47 -11.49
C THR A 22 12.11 13.28 -10.86
N GLY A 23 11.82 14.13 -9.90
CA GLY A 23 12.76 15.00 -9.20
C GLY A 23 13.29 16.17 -10.04
N THR A 24 12.98 16.26 -11.36
CA THR A 24 13.48 17.35 -12.21
C THR A 24 12.42 17.83 -13.22
N LEU A 25 12.46 19.13 -13.56
CA LEU A 25 11.57 19.69 -14.58
C LEU A 25 11.80 19.07 -15.96
N SER A 26 13.05 18.75 -16.31
CA SER A 26 13.41 18.18 -17.61
C SER A 26 12.86 16.75 -17.77
N ALA A 27 13.04 15.90 -16.77
CA ALA A 27 12.51 14.54 -16.80
C ALA A 27 10.97 14.52 -16.74
N ALA A 28 10.36 15.47 -16.01
CA ALA A 28 8.92 15.64 -16.02
C ALA A 28 8.40 16.11 -17.40
N ALA A 29 9.10 17.00 -18.05
CA ALA A 29 8.77 17.49 -19.39
C ALA A 29 8.84 16.38 -20.43
N GLU A 30 9.91 15.59 -20.44
CA GLU A 30 10.06 14.42 -21.31
C GLU A 30 8.90 13.42 -21.11
N ARG A 31 8.58 13.10 -19.85
CA ARG A 31 7.46 12.21 -19.50
C ARG A 31 6.10 12.71 -19.98
N LEU A 32 5.90 14.03 -19.98
CA LEU A 32 4.62 14.68 -20.35
C LEU A 32 4.57 15.06 -21.83
N GLY A 33 5.66 14.95 -22.59
CA GLY A 33 5.76 15.35 -23.99
C GLY A 33 5.64 16.85 -24.17
N THR A 34 6.28 17.65 -23.30
CA THR A 34 6.22 19.12 -23.30
C THR A 34 7.59 19.72 -23.00
N GLU A 35 7.66 21.05 -22.90
CA GLU A 35 8.88 21.78 -22.55
C GLU A 35 9.00 22.00 -21.05
N HIS A 36 10.24 22.05 -20.52
CA HIS A 36 10.51 22.28 -19.10
C HIS A 36 9.98 23.64 -18.60
N THR A 37 9.92 24.65 -19.46
CA THR A 37 9.34 25.97 -19.17
C THR A 37 7.83 25.89 -18.91
N THR A 38 7.12 25.03 -19.65
CA THR A 38 5.70 24.75 -19.44
C THR A 38 5.48 24.07 -18.11
N VAL A 39 6.31 23.07 -17.76
CA VAL A 39 6.23 22.41 -16.46
C VAL A 39 6.43 23.42 -15.34
N ALA A 40 7.50 24.24 -15.41
CA ALA A 40 7.78 25.27 -14.39
C ALA A 40 6.61 26.23 -14.20
N ARG A 41 5.97 26.68 -15.29
CA ARG A 41 4.81 27.58 -15.24
C ARG A 41 3.61 26.95 -14.54
N HIS A 42 3.33 25.65 -14.79
CA HIS A 42 2.24 24.94 -14.13
C HIS A 42 2.50 24.73 -12.64
N ILE A 43 3.75 24.43 -12.25
CA ILE A 43 4.13 24.32 -10.83
C ILE A 43 3.95 25.68 -10.15
N GLN A 44 4.49 26.76 -10.74
CA GLN A 44 4.35 28.09 -10.16
C GLN A 44 2.89 28.51 -10.00
N ALA A 45 2.05 28.25 -11.01
CA ALA A 45 0.62 28.56 -10.95
C ALA A 45 -0.10 27.80 -9.82
N LEU A 46 0.27 26.54 -9.57
CA LEU A 46 -0.28 25.75 -8.48
C LEU A 46 0.19 26.24 -7.10
N GLU A 47 1.47 26.61 -6.97
CA GLU A 47 2.01 27.19 -5.74
C GLU A 47 1.35 28.55 -5.42
N ASP A 48 1.10 29.38 -6.44
CA ASP A 48 0.42 30.66 -6.30
C ASP A 48 -1.05 30.47 -5.89
N GLU A 49 -1.75 29.48 -6.49
CA GLU A 49 -3.13 29.12 -6.14
C GLU A 49 -3.26 28.66 -4.70
N LEU A 50 -2.34 27.79 -4.26
CA LEU A 50 -2.32 27.24 -2.91
C LEU A 50 -1.66 28.16 -1.88
N THR A 51 -1.05 29.25 -2.31
CA THR A 51 -0.28 30.17 -1.47
C THR A 51 0.79 29.43 -0.65
N SER A 52 1.37 28.39 -1.25
CA SER A 52 2.34 27.50 -0.57
C SER A 52 3.35 26.97 -1.56
N ARG A 53 4.62 26.93 -1.15
CA ARG A 53 5.66 26.24 -1.92
C ARG A 53 5.48 24.74 -1.78
N LEU A 54 5.52 24.04 -2.91
CA LEU A 54 5.38 22.59 -2.98
C LEU A 54 6.70 21.89 -3.16
N PHE A 55 7.71 22.62 -3.66
CA PHE A 55 9.05 22.10 -3.86
C PHE A 55 10.14 23.00 -3.28
N HIS A 56 11.18 22.39 -2.74
CA HIS A 56 12.49 22.99 -2.53
C HIS A 56 13.35 22.76 -3.77
N LYS A 57 13.97 23.81 -4.27
CA LYS A 57 14.93 23.72 -5.37
C LYS A 57 16.31 23.49 -4.78
N SER A 58 16.97 22.39 -5.14
CA SER A 58 18.32 22.04 -4.75
C SER A 58 19.23 21.89 -6.00
N ASN A 59 20.52 21.71 -5.77
CA ASN A 59 21.47 21.43 -6.85
C ASN A 59 21.22 20.05 -7.51
N SER A 60 20.51 19.15 -6.80
CA SER A 60 20.11 17.82 -7.28
C SER A 60 18.74 17.80 -7.97
N GLY A 61 17.96 18.88 -7.89
CA GLY A 61 16.64 18.97 -8.50
C GLY A 61 15.57 19.60 -7.62
N TYR A 62 14.39 19.01 -7.65
CA TYR A 62 13.19 19.45 -6.91
C TYR A 62 12.80 18.40 -5.88
N GLU A 63 12.81 18.79 -4.60
CA GLU A 63 12.43 17.98 -3.47
C GLU A 63 11.11 18.50 -2.88
N LEU A 64 10.20 17.62 -2.47
CA LEU A 64 8.91 18.03 -1.90
C LEU A 64 9.10 18.78 -0.58
N THR A 65 8.31 19.82 -0.39
CA THR A 65 8.09 20.42 0.92
C THR A 65 7.06 19.59 1.70
N GLU A 66 6.88 19.87 2.99
CA GLU A 66 5.80 19.26 3.78
C GLU A 66 4.41 19.51 3.16
N ALA A 67 4.17 20.69 2.57
CA ALA A 67 2.94 20.98 1.83
C ALA A 67 2.83 20.14 0.55
N GLY A 68 3.96 19.94 -0.15
CA GLY A 68 4.04 19.07 -1.32
C GLY A 68 3.73 17.62 -0.96
N GLU A 69 4.29 17.09 0.12
CA GLU A 69 4.01 15.72 0.58
C GLU A 69 2.54 15.50 0.91
N ARG A 70 1.91 16.44 1.60
CA ARG A 70 0.46 16.39 1.86
C ARG A 70 -0.38 16.41 0.59
N LEU A 71 0.03 17.16 -0.42
CA LEU A 71 -0.69 17.27 -1.69
C LEU A 71 -0.58 16.01 -2.55
N VAL A 72 0.54 15.27 -2.49
CA VAL A 72 0.77 14.06 -3.31
C VAL A 72 -0.38 13.07 -3.19
N ALA A 73 -0.80 12.74 -1.97
CA ALA A 73 -1.86 11.74 -1.75
C ALA A 73 -3.19 12.18 -2.42
N GLY A 74 -3.59 13.44 -2.25
CA GLY A 74 -4.80 13.97 -2.88
C GLY A 74 -4.71 14.04 -4.41
N ALA A 75 -3.56 14.47 -4.94
CA ALA A 75 -3.32 14.54 -6.37
C ALA A 75 -3.33 13.14 -7.03
N GLU A 76 -2.75 12.13 -6.38
CA GLU A 76 -2.79 10.73 -6.85
C GLU A 76 -4.20 10.15 -6.83
N ALA A 77 -5.02 10.47 -5.83
CA ALA A 77 -6.43 10.07 -5.79
C ALA A 77 -7.22 10.64 -6.97
N ILE A 78 -7.03 11.93 -7.26
CA ILE A 78 -7.68 12.60 -8.40
C ILE A 78 -7.19 12.00 -9.73
N GLU A 79 -5.87 11.78 -9.92
CA GLU A 79 -5.33 11.12 -11.12
C GLU A 79 -6.00 9.76 -11.35
N SER A 80 -6.22 9.03 -10.28
CA SER A 80 -6.86 7.72 -10.30
C SER A 80 -8.33 7.79 -10.70
N ALA A 81 -9.07 8.71 -10.11
CA ALA A 81 -10.48 8.95 -10.45
C ALA A 81 -10.63 9.38 -11.91
N TYR A 82 -9.74 10.24 -12.43
CA TYR A 82 -9.73 10.65 -13.83
C TYR A 82 -9.44 9.47 -14.77
N VAL A 83 -8.44 8.64 -14.45
CA VAL A 83 -8.12 7.43 -15.24
C VAL A 83 -9.30 6.47 -15.26
N PHE A 84 -9.97 6.28 -14.11
CA PHE A 84 -11.18 5.47 -14.00
C PHE A 84 -12.33 6.05 -14.85
N ALA A 85 -12.64 7.32 -14.71
CA ALA A 85 -13.71 7.98 -15.48
C ALA A 85 -13.44 7.94 -16.99
N LYS A 86 -12.18 8.14 -17.41
CA LYS A 86 -11.78 8.03 -18.81
C LYS A 86 -11.89 6.60 -19.34
N ALA A 87 -11.54 5.60 -18.52
CA ALA A 87 -11.72 4.20 -18.88
C ALA A 87 -13.20 3.84 -19.04
N ALA A 88 -14.04 4.26 -18.11
CA ALA A 88 -15.48 4.09 -18.18
C ALA A 88 -16.11 4.76 -19.42
N ALA A 89 -15.65 5.96 -19.77
CA ALA A 89 -16.12 6.68 -20.95
C ALA A 89 -15.62 6.10 -22.29
N SER A 90 -14.45 5.45 -22.29
CA SER A 90 -13.85 4.87 -23.51
C SER A 90 -14.25 3.40 -23.77
N SER A 91 -14.90 2.76 -22.82
CA SER A 91 -15.38 1.38 -22.94
C SER A 91 -16.81 1.31 -23.53
N GLU A 92 -17.07 2.06 -24.60
CA GLU A 92 -18.31 1.89 -25.36
C GLU A 92 -18.40 0.44 -25.88
N GLY A 93 -19.08 -0.42 -25.08
CA GLY A 93 -19.70 -1.66 -25.56
C GLY A 93 -18.80 -2.88 -25.78
N ARG A 94 -17.50 -2.86 -25.50
CA ARG A 94 -16.71 -4.10 -25.54
C ARG A 94 -16.59 -4.72 -24.15
N PRO A 95 -17.06 -5.97 -23.96
CA PRO A 95 -16.85 -6.66 -22.70
C PRO A 95 -15.36 -6.77 -22.41
N ILE A 96 -14.98 -6.45 -21.16
CA ILE A 96 -13.62 -6.68 -20.68
C ILE A 96 -13.44 -8.17 -20.49
N SER A 97 -12.51 -8.73 -21.25
CA SER A 97 -12.23 -10.16 -21.25
C SER A 97 -10.73 -10.42 -21.17
N GLY A 98 -10.39 -11.63 -20.76
CA GLY A 98 -9.01 -12.09 -20.65
C GLY A 98 -8.64 -12.48 -19.23
N LYS A 99 -7.37 -12.85 -19.05
CA LYS A 99 -6.82 -13.31 -17.78
C LYS A 99 -5.94 -12.22 -17.18
N VAL A 100 -6.09 -11.96 -15.89
CA VAL A 100 -5.20 -11.08 -15.12
C VAL A 100 -4.65 -11.81 -13.89
N ARG A 101 -3.34 -11.86 -13.76
CA ARG A 101 -2.63 -12.43 -12.64
C ARG A 101 -2.21 -11.33 -11.67
N ILE A 102 -2.63 -11.45 -10.42
CA ILE A 102 -2.31 -10.52 -9.34
C ILE A 102 -1.40 -11.24 -8.33
N GLY A 103 -0.13 -10.86 -8.30
CA GLY A 103 0.78 -11.28 -7.24
C GLY A 103 0.60 -10.39 -6.00
N ALA A 104 0.43 -10.98 -4.83
CA ALA A 104 0.19 -10.23 -3.60
C ALA A 104 0.77 -10.91 -2.37
N PRO A 105 1.14 -10.13 -1.30
CA PRO A 105 1.46 -10.72 -0.01
C PRO A 105 0.28 -11.53 0.53
N ASP A 106 0.60 -12.61 1.27
CA ASP A 106 -0.36 -13.58 1.77
C ASP A 106 -1.58 -12.93 2.46
N GLY A 107 -1.37 -12.03 3.40
CA GLY A 107 -2.47 -11.34 4.07
C GLY A 107 -3.31 -10.50 3.11
N PHE A 108 -2.68 -9.77 2.18
CA PHE A 108 -3.42 -8.91 1.24
C PHE A 108 -4.20 -9.75 0.23
N GLY A 109 -3.57 -10.74 -0.38
CA GLY A 109 -4.21 -11.61 -1.37
C GLY A 109 -5.38 -12.40 -0.80
N SER A 110 -5.17 -13.05 0.35
CA SER A 110 -6.12 -14.00 0.94
C SER A 110 -7.22 -13.31 1.77
N VAL A 111 -6.86 -12.31 2.60
CA VAL A 111 -7.82 -11.70 3.55
C VAL A 111 -8.51 -10.48 2.95
N PHE A 112 -7.78 -9.67 2.19
CA PHE A 112 -8.33 -8.43 1.65
C PHE A 112 -8.91 -8.60 0.25
N LEU A 113 -8.11 -9.11 -0.71
CA LEU A 113 -8.47 -9.10 -2.13
C LEU A 113 -9.46 -10.22 -2.49
N ALA A 114 -9.16 -11.46 -2.13
CA ALA A 114 -9.97 -12.62 -2.54
C ALA A 114 -11.47 -12.52 -2.20
N PRO A 115 -11.89 -12.03 -1.02
CA PRO A 115 -13.30 -11.85 -0.73
C PRO A 115 -14.01 -10.75 -1.55
N ARG A 116 -13.24 -9.87 -2.22
CA ARG A 116 -13.76 -8.68 -2.92
C ARG A 116 -13.79 -8.79 -4.42
N VAL A 117 -13.02 -9.72 -5.03
CA VAL A 117 -12.93 -9.86 -6.50
C VAL A 117 -14.27 -10.25 -7.15
N ARG A 118 -15.21 -10.82 -6.40
CA ARG A 118 -16.54 -11.15 -6.90
C ARG A 118 -17.22 -9.95 -7.54
N GLY A 119 -17.13 -8.76 -6.93
CA GLY A 119 -17.74 -7.55 -7.48
C GLY A 119 -17.22 -7.18 -8.88
N LEU A 120 -15.98 -7.54 -9.18
CA LEU A 120 -15.36 -7.31 -10.49
C LEU A 120 -15.77 -8.40 -11.50
N THR A 121 -15.75 -9.69 -11.10
CA THR A 121 -16.10 -10.80 -11.98
C THR A 121 -17.58 -10.83 -12.32
N ASP A 122 -18.46 -10.38 -11.42
CA ASP A 122 -19.90 -10.21 -11.70
C ASP A 122 -20.15 -9.10 -12.75
N GLN A 123 -19.32 -8.05 -12.79
CA GLN A 123 -19.40 -6.99 -13.80
C GLN A 123 -18.77 -7.39 -15.15
N HIS A 124 -17.78 -8.27 -15.13
CA HIS A 124 -17.02 -8.72 -16.28
C HIS A 124 -16.94 -10.25 -16.34
N PRO A 125 -18.00 -10.93 -16.80
CA PRO A 125 -18.08 -12.41 -16.77
C PRO A 125 -17.00 -13.13 -17.60
N GLU A 126 -16.39 -12.44 -18.57
CA GLU A 126 -15.32 -12.98 -19.40
C GLU A 126 -13.91 -12.69 -18.87
N LEU A 127 -13.83 -12.07 -17.66
CA LEU A 127 -12.57 -11.76 -16.99
C LEU A 127 -12.20 -12.87 -16.01
N GLU A 128 -11.03 -13.46 -16.22
CA GLU A 128 -10.44 -14.45 -15.31
C GLU A 128 -9.39 -13.76 -14.40
N ILE A 129 -9.53 -13.94 -13.07
CA ILE A 129 -8.61 -13.40 -12.08
C ILE A 129 -7.85 -14.55 -11.41
N GLU A 130 -6.52 -14.52 -11.52
CA GLU A 130 -5.64 -15.40 -10.76
C GLU A 130 -4.95 -14.61 -9.66
N ILE A 131 -5.11 -15.02 -8.39
CA ILE A 131 -4.42 -14.42 -7.25
C ILE A 131 -3.27 -15.33 -6.86
N LEU A 132 -2.05 -14.83 -7.08
CA LEU A 132 -0.81 -15.52 -6.72
C LEU A 132 -0.35 -15.01 -5.36
N VAL A 133 -0.58 -15.81 -4.34
CA VAL A 133 -0.14 -15.47 -2.98
C VAL A 133 1.33 -15.82 -2.83
N THR A 134 2.16 -14.80 -2.59
CA THR A 134 3.60 -14.96 -2.45
C THR A 134 4.17 -13.97 -1.43
N ALA A 135 5.20 -14.38 -0.73
CA ALA A 135 5.95 -13.48 0.15
C ALA A 135 6.93 -12.56 -0.62
N THR A 136 7.16 -12.84 -1.92
CA THR A 136 8.20 -12.16 -2.71
C THR A 136 7.64 -11.47 -3.94
N LEU A 137 8.14 -10.26 -4.24
CA LEU A 137 7.85 -9.51 -5.48
C LEU A 137 8.48 -10.14 -6.75
N LEU A 138 9.25 -11.23 -6.60
CA LEU A 138 10.00 -11.88 -7.68
C LEU A 138 9.14 -12.41 -8.82
N SER A 139 7.86 -12.71 -8.57
CA SER A 139 6.94 -13.19 -9.61
C SER A 139 6.67 -12.15 -10.70
N LEU A 140 6.70 -10.87 -10.40
CA LEU A 140 6.62 -9.82 -11.43
C LEU A 140 7.82 -9.80 -12.37
N LEU A 141 9.01 -10.06 -11.82
CA LEU A 141 10.27 -10.04 -12.58
C LEU A 141 10.32 -11.11 -13.64
N LYS A 142 9.71 -12.27 -13.35
CA LYS A 142 9.66 -13.42 -14.23
C LYS A 142 8.47 -13.40 -15.20
N ARG A 143 7.73 -12.29 -15.29
CA ARG A 143 6.46 -12.18 -16.05
C ARG A 143 5.39 -13.16 -15.60
N GLU A 144 5.40 -13.52 -14.31
CA GLU A 144 4.42 -14.45 -13.73
C GLU A 144 3.13 -13.73 -13.28
N ALA A 145 3.19 -12.40 -13.06
CA ALA A 145 2.04 -11.56 -12.70
C ALA A 145 1.95 -10.30 -13.57
N ASP A 146 0.72 -9.88 -13.89
CA ASP A 146 0.42 -8.65 -14.61
C ASP A 146 0.43 -7.44 -13.67
N ILE A 147 -0.08 -7.68 -12.45
CA ILE A 147 -0.12 -6.72 -11.35
C ILE A 147 0.54 -7.35 -10.14
N ALA A 148 1.44 -6.65 -9.46
CA ALA A 148 1.91 -7.08 -8.14
C ALA A 148 1.65 -6.03 -7.08
N ILE A 149 1.27 -6.51 -5.91
CA ILE A 149 1.17 -5.75 -4.69
C ILE A 149 2.40 -6.07 -3.84
N GLY A 150 3.04 -5.06 -3.29
CA GLY A 150 4.25 -5.24 -2.48
C GLY A 150 4.46 -4.12 -1.48
N LEU A 151 5.44 -4.33 -0.59
CA LEU A 151 5.82 -3.38 0.45
C LEU A 151 7.00 -2.50 0.05
N SER A 152 7.74 -2.89 -0.98
CA SER A 152 8.93 -2.19 -1.47
C SER A 152 8.76 -1.71 -2.90
N SER A 153 9.61 -0.79 -3.34
CA SER A 153 9.66 -0.30 -4.72
C SER A 153 10.89 -0.91 -5.40
N PRO A 154 10.74 -1.69 -6.47
CA PRO A 154 11.86 -2.25 -7.20
C PRO A 154 12.60 -1.16 -7.99
N GLU A 155 13.86 -0.89 -7.62
CA GLU A 155 14.64 0.23 -8.19
C GLU A 155 15.10 0.04 -9.64
N HIS A 156 15.12 -1.20 -10.16
CA HIS A 156 15.73 -1.51 -11.45
C HIS A 156 14.79 -2.16 -12.49
N LEU A 157 13.46 -2.05 -12.28
CA LEU A 157 12.49 -2.71 -13.13
C LEU A 157 11.70 -1.75 -14.00
N ARG A 158 11.35 -2.20 -15.21
CA ARG A 158 10.40 -1.52 -16.09
C ARG A 158 8.96 -1.69 -15.59
N VAL A 159 8.68 -1.13 -14.40
CA VAL A 159 7.35 -1.16 -13.79
C VAL A 159 6.88 0.25 -13.46
N VAL A 160 5.60 0.47 -13.61
CA VAL A 160 4.94 1.66 -13.07
C VAL A 160 4.47 1.33 -11.67
N SER A 161 5.01 2.04 -10.70
CA SER A 161 4.68 1.87 -9.29
C SER A 161 3.71 2.94 -8.83
N ARG A 162 2.67 2.52 -8.09
CA ARG A 162 1.71 3.41 -7.43
C ARG A 162 1.57 3.01 -5.98
N ARG A 163 1.63 3.98 -5.06
CA ARG A 163 1.25 3.76 -3.66
C ARG A 163 -0.26 3.53 -3.57
N LEU A 164 -0.67 2.47 -2.88
CA LEU A 164 -2.08 2.17 -2.62
C LEU A 164 -2.53 2.79 -1.29
N THR A 165 -1.84 2.43 -0.22
CA THR A 165 -2.11 2.93 1.13
C THR A 165 -0.93 2.61 2.04
N ASP A 166 -0.93 3.18 3.24
CA ASP A 166 -0.14 2.63 4.33
C ASP A 166 -0.95 1.60 5.10
N GLN A 167 -0.27 0.61 5.63
CA GLN A 167 -0.83 -0.33 6.58
C GLN A 167 -0.13 -0.20 7.91
N ARG A 168 -0.88 -0.23 9.00
CA ARG A 168 -0.33 -0.32 10.35
C ARG A 168 -0.36 -1.75 10.84
N LEU A 169 0.72 -2.14 11.47
CA LEU A 169 0.86 -3.42 12.14
C LEU A 169 0.92 -3.14 13.64
N TYR A 170 0.21 -3.97 14.41
CA TYR A 170 0.17 -3.89 15.86
C TYR A 170 0.52 -5.25 16.46
N VAL A 171 0.94 -5.27 17.72
CA VAL A 171 1.11 -6.50 18.48
C VAL A 171 -0.26 -6.98 18.93
N TYR A 172 -0.59 -8.23 18.65
CA TYR A 172 -1.82 -8.89 19.06
C TYR A 172 -1.55 -10.14 19.88
N ALA A 173 -2.50 -10.45 20.75
CA ALA A 173 -2.64 -11.76 21.40
C ALA A 173 -4.10 -12.20 21.34
N SER A 174 -4.38 -13.50 21.46
CA SER A 174 -5.74 -13.97 21.69
C SER A 174 -6.19 -13.70 23.11
N ARG A 175 -7.52 -13.50 23.31
CA ARG A 175 -8.11 -13.35 24.66
C ARG A 175 -7.74 -14.55 25.56
N ALA A 176 -7.85 -15.75 25.01
CA ALA A 176 -7.52 -16.99 25.75
C ALA A 176 -6.06 -17.00 26.25
N TYR A 177 -5.11 -16.52 25.43
CA TYR A 177 -3.73 -16.37 25.89
C TYR A 177 -3.61 -15.38 27.05
N LEU A 178 -4.29 -14.24 26.98
CA LEU A 178 -4.19 -13.17 27.97
C LEU A 178 -4.84 -13.56 29.33
N GLU A 179 -5.80 -14.46 29.32
CA GLU A 179 -6.42 -14.97 30.55
C GLU A 179 -5.45 -15.78 31.43
N GLU A 180 -4.49 -16.44 30.82
CA GLU A 180 -3.51 -17.31 31.50
C GLU A 180 -2.12 -16.62 31.64
N ALA A 181 -1.86 -15.56 30.88
CA ALA A 181 -0.57 -14.92 30.79
C ALA A 181 -0.34 -13.89 31.91
N THR A 182 0.92 -13.55 32.17
CA THR A 182 1.23 -12.41 33.04
C THR A 182 0.71 -11.11 32.41
N PRO A 183 0.20 -10.13 33.21
CA PRO A 183 -0.33 -8.89 32.67
C PRO A 183 0.68 -8.12 31.81
N ILE A 184 0.20 -7.55 30.70
CA ILE A 184 0.97 -6.70 29.80
C ILE A 184 0.41 -5.27 29.92
N VAL A 185 1.11 -4.42 30.64
CA VAL A 185 0.71 -3.02 30.89
C VAL A 185 1.73 -2.01 30.38
N ALA A 186 2.97 -2.44 30.12
CA ALA A 186 4.07 -1.62 29.59
C ALA A 186 4.85 -2.38 28.51
N MET A 187 5.65 -1.66 27.73
CA MET A 187 6.47 -2.24 26.67
C MET A 187 7.45 -3.30 27.19
N GLU A 188 7.99 -3.09 28.40
CA GLU A 188 8.91 -4.02 29.04
C GLU A 188 8.28 -5.38 29.34
N ASP A 189 6.97 -5.43 29.51
CA ASP A 189 6.25 -6.67 29.75
C ASP A 189 6.22 -7.58 28.53
N LEU A 190 6.20 -6.98 27.31
CA LEU A 190 6.20 -7.75 26.04
C LEU A 190 7.35 -8.74 25.94
N LYS A 191 8.52 -8.43 26.53
CA LYS A 191 9.72 -9.29 26.53
C LYS A 191 9.54 -10.59 27.31
N LYS A 192 8.56 -10.64 28.21
CA LYS A 192 8.29 -11.81 29.06
C LYS A 192 7.42 -12.86 28.35
N HIS A 193 6.97 -12.56 27.14
CA HIS A 193 6.05 -13.38 26.37
C HIS A 193 6.70 -13.92 25.09
N PRO A 194 6.37 -15.16 24.68
CA PRO A 194 6.87 -15.71 23.42
C PRO A 194 6.20 -14.98 22.24
N PHE A 195 6.99 -14.70 21.20
CA PHE A 195 6.51 -14.13 19.97
C PHE A 195 6.40 -15.18 18.86
N ILE A 196 5.49 -14.92 17.95
CA ILE A 196 5.32 -15.59 16.67
C ILE A 196 5.82 -14.62 15.60
N GLY A 197 6.66 -15.06 14.68
CA GLY A 197 7.29 -14.17 13.72
C GLY A 197 7.61 -14.81 12.38
N PHE A 198 8.33 -14.09 11.54
CA PHE A 198 8.78 -14.56 10.24
C PHE A 198 10.04 -15.42 10.32
N VAL A 199 10.21 -16.32 9.32
CA VAL A 199 11.46 -17.00 9.01
C VAL A 199 12.29 -16.06 8.16
N GLU A 200 13.08 -15.19 8.80
CA GLU A 200 13.79 -14.08 8.16
C GLU A 200 14.83 -14.55 7.16
N GLU A 201 15.51 -15.65 7.46
CA GLU A 201 16.58 -16.21 6.63
C GLU A 201 16.10 -16.57 5.22
N LEU A 202 14.84 -17.02 5.11
CA LEU A 202 14.23 -17.37 3.83
C LEU A 202 13.78 -16.12 3.05
N LEU A 203 13.34 -15.07 3.73
CA LEU A 203 13.00 -13.79 3.11
C LEU A 203 14.24 -13.11 2.57
N LEU A 204 15.31 -13.04 3.36
CA LEU A 204 16.58 -12.44 2.95
C LEU A 204 17.26 -13.20 1.80
N ALA A 205 17.15 -14.52 1.78
CA ALA A 205 17.74 -15.35 0.72
C ALA A 205 17.05 -15.16 -0.64
N SER A 206 15.75 -14.91 -0.64
CA SER A 206 14.96 -14.66 -1.86
C SER A 206 15.05 -13.23 -2.37
N GLU A 207 15.49 -12.29 -1.53
CA GLU A 207 15.36 -10.85 -1.76
C GLU A 207 16.70 -10.09 -1.73
N ARG A 208 17.78 -10.69 -2.21
CA ARG A 208 19.09 -10.00 -2.30
C ARG A 208 19.06 -8.62 -3.00
N HIS A 209 17.89 -8.19 -3.48
CA HIS A 209 17.68 -6.95 -4.24
C HIS A 209 16.51 -6.12 -3.70
N TYR A 210 15.90 -6.49 -2.56
CA TYR A 210 14.75 -5.77 -2.00
C TYR A 210 15.04 -5.29 -0.57
N SER A 211 14.52 -4.10 -0.27
CA SER A 211 14.74 -3.43 1.00
C SER A 211 14.31 -4.30 2.20
N THR A 212 15.03 -4.16 3.30
CA THR A 212 14.71 -4.73 4.61
C THR A 212 13.32 -4.33 5.14
N ASP A 213 12.57 -3.51 4.39
CA ASP A 213 11.25 -3.00 4.75
C ASP A 213 10.17 -4.07 4.90
N VAL A 214 10.40 -5.29 4.36
CA VAL A 214 9.49 -6.43 4.50
C VAL A 214 9.63 -7.08 5.88
N ILE A 215 10.84 -7.02 6.48
CA ILE A 215 11.14 -7.65 7.76
C ILE A 215 10.80 -6.68 8.89
N ILE A 216 10.00 -7.14 9.84
CA ILE A 216 9.77 -6.40 11.07
C ILE A 216 10.96 -6.62 11.99
N ASN A 217 11.75 -5.58 12.19
CA ASN A 217 12.75 -5.59 13.22
C ASN A 217 12.05 -5.37 14.57
N TYR A 218 11.88 -6.45 15.34
CA TYR A 218 11.24 -6.38 16.65
C TYR A 218 12.07 -5.54 17.62
N SER A 219 13.40 -5.54 17.50
CA SER A 219 14.25 -4.68 18.34
C SER A 219 13.96 -3.21 18.13
N ASP A 220 13.69 -2.78 16.89
CA ASP A 220 13.32 -1.39 16.59
C ASP A 220 11.89 -1.07 17.04
N ALA A 221 10.97 -2.03 16.86
CA ALA A 221 9.56 -1.82 17.15
C ALA A 221 9.21 -1.86 18.65
N ILE A 222 9.91 -2.72 19.42
CA ILE A 222 9.62 -3.01 20.83
C ILE A 222 10.77 -2.57 21.75
N GLY A 223 11.90 -2.15 21.17
CA GLY A 223 13.11 -1.76 21.92
C GLY A 223 13.85 -2.96 22.54
N ALA A 224 13.61 -4.18 22.05
CA ALA A 224 14.24 -5.39 22.57
C ALA A 224 14.21 -6.54 21.60
N ASP A 225 15.16 -7.43 21.73
CA ASP A 225 15.09 -8.76 21.16
C ASP A 225 14.07 -9.61 21.93
N VAL A 226 13.24 -10.36 21.17
CA VAL A 226 12.16 -11.18 21.73
C VAL A 226 12.33 -12.63 21.33
N GLU A 227 11.98 -13.54 22.25
CA GLU A 227 12.03 -14.97 21.98
C GLU A 227 10.94 -15.34 20.95
N ARG A 228 11.34 -15.88 19.81
CA ARG A 228 10.42 -16.32 18.75
C ARG A 228 10.39 -17.84 18.70
N ARG A 229 9.39 -18.43 19.35
CA ARG A 229 9.23 -19.90 19.42
C ARG A 229 8.58 -20.48 18.16
N ILE A 230 7.71 -19.71 17.51
CA ILE A 230 7.03 -20.11 16.28
C ILE A 230 7.40 -19.11 15.19
N ARG A 231 7.86 -19.63 14.05
CA ARG A 231 8.21 -18.81 12.89
C ARG A 231 7.58 -19.42 11.64
N SER A 232 7.02 -18.56 10.78
CA SER A 232 6.41 -18.96 9.51
C SER A 232 6.65 -17.89 8.44
N THR A 233 6.74 -18.32 7.18
CA THR A 233 6.73 -17.41 6.01
C THR A 233 5.33 -16.94 5.65
N SER A 234 4.27 -17.55 6.21
CA SER A 234 2.86 -17.19 5.99
C SER A 234 2.33 -16.37 7.16
N ILE A 235 1.79 -15.19 6.85
CA ILE A 235 1.13 -14.34 7.86
C ILE A 235 -0.16 -15.00 8.38
N LEU A 236 -0.83 -15.83 7.58
CA LEU A 236 -2.01 -16.57 7.99
C LEU A 236 -1.65 -17.67 8.99
N ALA A 237 -0.54 -18.37 8.79
CA ALA A 237 -0.05 -19.33 9.78
C ALA A 237 0.31 -18.65 11.12
N GLN A 238 0.93 -17.45 11.06
CA GLN A 238 1.20 -16.64 12.25
C GLN A 238 -0.11 -16.19 12.93
N LEU A 239 -1.08 -15.75 12.17
CA LEU A 239 -2.42 -15.39 12.66
C LEU A 239 -3.09 -16.54 13.40
N HIS A 240 -3.13 -17.73 12.78
CA HIS A 240 -3.76 -18.90 13.40
C HIS A 240 -3.01 -19.39 14.64
N ALA A 241 -1.68 -19.32 14.65
CA ALA A 241 -0.89 -19.61 15.86
C ALA A 241 -1.18 -18.61 16.98
N THR A 242 -1.42 -17.32 16.66
CA THR A 242 -1.83 -16.30 17.64
C THR A 242 -3.22 -16.59 18.19
N LEU A 243 -4.18 -16.91 17.32
CA LEU A 243 -5.55 -17.27 17.71
C LEU A 243 -5.60 -18.49 18.62
N SER A 244 -4.71 -19.49 18.40
CA SER A 244 -4.60 -20.68 19.24
C SER A 244 -3.94 -20.43 20.59
N GLY A 245 -3.55 -19.20 20.93
CA GLY A 245 -2.92 -18.88 22.21
C GLY A 245 -1.43 -19.18 22.29
N SER A 246 -0.73 -19.32 21.18
CA SER A 246 0.70 -19.70 21.17
C SER A 246 1.65 -18.54 21.50
N GLY A 247 1.14 -17.30 21.68
CA GLY A 247 1.93 -16.13 22.03
C GLY A 247 1.50 -14.85 21.32
N LEU A 248 2.39 -13.86 21.31
CA LEU A 248 2.18 -12.55 20.71
C LEU A 248 2.61 -12.56 19.24
N CYS A 249 1.94 -11.77 18.40
CA CYS A 249 2.33 -11.60 17.01
C CYS A 249 2.10 -10.17 16.53
N MET A 250 2.99 -9.65 15.69
CA MET A 250 2.76 -8.38 15.01
C MET A 250 2.04 -8.64 13.68
N LEU A 251 0.77 -8.26 13.63
CA LEU A 251 -0.11 -8.48 12.49
C LEU A 251 -0.59 -7.15 11.88
N PRO A 252 -0.78 -7.08 10.54
CA PRO A 252 -1.46 -5.96 9.92
C PRO A 252 -2.87 -5.79 10.46
N ALA A 253 -3.28 -4.54 10.71
CA ALA A 253 -4.60 -4.21 11.25
C ALA A 253 -5.74 -4.86 10.44
N PHE A 254 -5.67 -4.81 9.11
CA PHE A 254 -6.69 -5.38 8.24
C PHE A 254 -6.76 -6.92 8.31
N VAL A 255 -5.65 -7.60 8.63
CA VAL A 255 -5.63 -9.06 8.84
C VAL A 255 -6.31 -9.41 10.15
N ALA A 256 -5.98 -8.69 11.23
CA ALA A 256 -6.57 -8.93 12.54
C ALA A 256 -8.04 -8.50 12.62
N SER A 257 -8.50 -7.61 11.74
CA SER A 257 -9.83 -6.96 11.83
C SER A 257 -11.04 -7.89 11.75
N SER A 258 -10.87 -9.08 11.22
CA SER A 258 -11.95 -10.09 11.10
C SER A 258 -12.03 -11.04 12.29
N TYR A 259 -11.17 -10.86 13.29
CA TYR A 259 -11.03 -11.78 14.42
C TYR A 259 -11.20 -11.02 15.74
N PRO A 260 -12.42 -10.98 16.30
CA PRO A 260 -12.72 -10.27 17.56
C PRO A 260 -12.02 -10.89 18.78
N GLU A 261 -11.50 -12.11 18.66
CA GLU A 261 -10.70 -12.78 19.68
C GLU A 261 -9.31 -12.17 19.83
N LEU A 262 -8.83 -11.43 18.83
CA LEU A 262 -7.53 -10.76 18.88
C LEU A 262 -7.64 -9.42 19.58
N VAL A 263 -6.79 -9.25 20.58
CA VAL A 263 -6.67 -8.01 21.37
C VAL A 263 -5.39 -7.30 20.98
N PRO A 264 -5.45 -6.04 20.50
CA PRO A 264 -4.26 -5.25 20.26
C PRO A 264 -3.63 -4.83 21.58
N LEU A 265 -2.30 -4.97 21.67
CA LEU A 265 -1.52 -4.67 22.86
C LEU A 265 -0.77 -3.38 22.69
N LEU A 266 -0.92 -2.44 23.60
CA LEU A 266 -0.22 -1.15 23.64
C LEU A 266 -0.25 -0.41 22.28
N PRO A 267 -1.38 -0.26 21.59
CA PRO A 267 -1.45 0.21 20.20
C PRO A 267 -0.95 1.65 20.03
N GLU A 268 -1.00 2.46 21.10
CA GLU A 268 -0.48 3.84 21.09
C GLU A 268 1.04 3.90 21.27
N GLN A 269 1.66 2.84 21.76
CA GLN A 269 3.09 2.77 22.07
C GLN A 269 3.85 1.94 21.05
N VAL A 270 3.22 0.88 20.52
CA VAL A 270 3.86 -0.08 19.60
C VAL A 270 3.06 -0.23 18.33
N SER A 271 3.58 0.32 17.26
CA SER A 271 3.05 0.08 15.92
C SER A 271 4.14 0.24 14.86
N VAL A 272 3.99 -0.47 13.75
CA VAL A 272 4.87 -0.35 12.57
C VAL A 272 4.01 0.03 11.37
N THR A 273 4.44 1.04 10.63
CA THR A 273 3.78 1.45 9.39
C THR A 273 4.58 0.93 8.19
N ARG A 274 3.87 0.36 7.20
CA ARG A 274 4.43 -0.11 5.93
C ARG A 274 3.56 0.36 4.77
N SER A 275 4.19 0.86 3.72
CA SER A 275 3.47 1.30 2.52
C SER A 275 3.17 0.12 1.60
N LEU A 276 1.90 -0.09 1.27
CA LEU A 276 1.48 -1.00 0.20
C LEU A 276 1.53 -0.27 -1.14
N ARG A 277 2.18 -0.88 -2.10
CA ARG A 277 2.33 -0.35 -3.47
C ARG A 277 1.86 -1.37 -4.49
N MET A 278 1.30 -0.86 -5.57
CA MET A 278 0.95 -1.65 -6.76
C MET A 278 1.95 -1.38 -7.86
N HIS A 279 2.42 -2.44 -8.50
CA HIS A 279 3.38 -2.42 -9.60
C HIS A 279 2.76 -3.10 -10.82
N ILE A 280 2.88 -2.46 -11.98
CA ILE A 280 2.40 -2.99 -13.26
C ILE A 280 3.54 -2.89 -14.25
N HIS A 281 3.84 -3.97 -14.97
CA HIS A 281 4.86 -3.96 -16.01
C HIS A 281 4.47 -2.99 -17.13
N GLU A 282 5.43 -2.25 -17.67
CA GLU A 282 5.15 -1.23 -18.70
C GLU A 282 4.41 -1.80 -19.91
N ASP A 283 4.72 -3.04 -20.31
CA ASP A 283 4.10 -3.72 -21.44
C ASP A 283 2.60 -4.02 -21.19
N HIS A 284 2.22 -4.31 -19.94
CA HIS A 284 0.84 -4.67 -19.56
C HIS A 284 0.01 -3.44 -19.21
N ARG A 285 0.63 -2.27 -18.96
CA ARG A 285 -0.04 -1.04 -18.53
C ARG A 285 -1.15 -0.58 -19.47
N ARG A 286 -1.04 -0.89 -20.78
CA ARG A 286 -2.00 -0.47 -21.80
C ARG A 286 -3.15 -1.45 -22.01
N ALA A 287 -3.07 -2.67 -21.49
CA ALA A 287 -4.08 -3.70 -21.63
C ALA A 287 -5.36 -3.29 -20.87
N PRO A 288 -6.54 -3.24 -21.53
CA PRO A 288 -7.77 -2.77 -20.88
C PRO A 288 -8.15 -3.57 -19.64
N HIS A 289 -8.05 -4.91 -19.70
CA HIS A 289 -8.35 -5.81 -18.58
C HIS A 289 -7.40 -5.60 -17.39
N VAL A 290 -6.11 -5.38 -17.62
CA VAL A 290 -5.15 -5.09 -16.54
C VAL A 290 -5.46 -3.74 -15.89
N ARG A 291 -5.81 -2.74 -16.70
CA ARG A 291 -6.19 -1.41 -16.19
C ARG A 291 -7.44 -1.44 -15.34
N GLU A 292 -8.45 -2.19 -15.76
CA GLU A 292 -9.69 -2.36 -15.03
C GLU A 292 -9.46 -3.00 -13.67
N VAL A 293 -8.71 -4.12 -13.65
CA VAL A 293 -8.35 -4.81 -12.41
C VAL A 293 -7.53 -3.91 -11.49
N ALA A 294 -6.58 -3.15 -12.04
CA ALA A 294 -5.76 -2.21 -11.25
C ALA A 294 -6.60 -1.07 -10.65
N ALA A 295 -7.57 -0.54 -11.42
CA ALA A 295 -8.51 0.47 -10.94
C ALA A 295 -9.41 -0.08 -9.83
N PHE A 296 -9.93 -1.30 -10.01
CA PHE A 296 -10.73 -2.00 -9.00
C PHE A 296 -9.96 -2.19 -7.70
N VAL A 297 -8.74 -2.73 -7.75
CA VAL A 297 -7.90 -2.93 -6.54
C VAL A 297 -7.68 -1.62 -5.81
N ALA A 298 -7.38 -0.56 -6.54
CA ALA A 298 -7.16 0.76 -5.94
C ALA A 298 -8.43 1.33 -5.28
N ALA A 299 -9.59 1.18 -5.93
CA ALA A 299 -10.87 1.64 -5.40
C ALA A 299 -11.29 0.83 -4.16
N GLU A 300 -11.03 -0.49 -4.14
CA GLU A 300 -11.29 -1.32 -2.96
C GLU A 300 -10.42 -0.91 -1.76
N VAL A 301 -9.14 -0.63 -1.98
CA VAL A 301 -8.25 -0.15 -0.93
C VAL A 301 -8.73 1.18 -0.38
N GLU A 302 -9.11 2.13 -1.23
CA GLU A 302 -9.62 3.44 -0.82
C GLU A 302 -10.92 3.33 -0.04
N ARG A 303 -11.90 2.58 -0.53
CA ARG A 303 -13.18 2.34 0.16
C ARG A 303 -13.02 1.72 1.55
N ASN A 304 -11.97 0.94 1.72
CA ASN A 304 -11.68 0.21 2.96
C ASN A 304 -10.45 0.78 3.70
N HIS A 305 -10.07 2.04 3.44
CA HIS A 305 -8.86 2.66 3.98
C HIS A 305 -8.73 2.49 5.52
N SER A 306 -9.84 2.67 6.25
CA SER A 306 -9.83 2.53 7.71
C SER A 306 -9.40 1.13 8.21
N LEU A 307 -9.56 0.06 7.38
CA LEU A 307 -9.12 -1.29 7.75
C LEU A 307 -7.60 -1.38 7.93
N PHE A 308 -6.86 -0.57 7.19
CA PHE A 308 -5.41 -0.63 7.19
C PHE A 308 -4.76 0.12 8.35
N HIS A 309 -5.52 1.00 9.04
CA HIS A 309 -4.94 1.94 10.02
C HIS A 309 -5.35 1.69 11.46
N ALA A 310 -6.61 1.33 11.72
CA ALA A 310 -7.12 1.21 13.07
C ALA A 310 -7.01 -0.23 13.60
N PRO A 311 -6.55 -0.44 14.85
CA PRO A 311 -6.63 -1.73 15.50
C PRO A 311 -8.10 -2.11 15.79
N THR A 312 -8.39 -3.39 15.85
CA THR A 312 -9.75 -3.95 15.93
C THR A 312 -10.60 -3.38 17.07
N ALA A 313 -10.02 -3.15 18.25
CA ALA A 313 -10.72 -2.66 19.43
C ALA A 313 -11.22 -1.21 19.30
N VAL A 314 -10.66 -0.38 18.39
CA VAL A 314 -11.11 1.01 18.18
C VAL A 314 -12.36 1.07 17.30
N ARG A 315 -12.71 0.00 16.58
CA ARG A 315 -13.84 -0.02 15.65
C ARG A 315 -15.19 -0.25 16.33
N GLU A 316 -15.23 -0.92 17.46
CA GLU A 316 -16.48 -1.12 18.23
C GLU A 316 -16.98 0.20 18.85
N ALA A 317 -16.09 1.19 19.03
CA ALA A 317 -16.43 2.50 19.57
C ALA A 317 -16.92 3.52 18.50
N ILE A 318 -16.85 3.17 17.20
CA ILE A 318 -17.23 4.08 16.09
C ILE A 318 -18.54 3.62 15.41
N ARG A 319 -19.10 2.48 15.82
CA ARG A 319 -20.44 2.03 15.42
C ARG A 319 -21.47 2.41 16.48
#